data_737a736b80100896889b8d13a30c18e5
#
_entry.id   737a736b80100896889b8d13a30c18e5
#
_cell.length_a   1.000
_cell.length_b   1.000
_cell.length_c   1.000
_cell.angle_alpha   90.00
_cell.angle_beta   90.00
_cell.angle_gamma   90.00
#
_symmetry.space_group_name_H-M   'P 1'
#
loop_
_entity.id
_entity.type
_entity.pdbx_description
1 polymer ?
#
loop_
_entity_poly.entity_id
_entity_poly.type
_entity_poly.pdbx_seq_one_letter_code
_entity_poly.pdbx_strand_id
1 'polypeptide(L)'
;RNGARPHINVNTTIEGLKGELGAAASELQPGMPVSSKTVQRLACDGTLARILKADSVVVDVGRATRAVSPAQWRALKARHRTCAAPGCDRPINWTSPHHVEFWGRGGKSDLQNLLPLCYFHHRLVHEGDWHVIRAGEGMRFIPPERAMLTRRRWGERRWAA
;
A
#
# COMPACT_ATOMS: atom_id res chain seq x y z
N ARG A 1 -3.13 32.97 9.95
CA ARG A 1 -2.81 31.86 9.00
C ARG A 1 -2.64 30.59 9.83
N ASN A 2 -3.67 29.78 9.94
CA ASN A 2 -3.58 28.44 10.50
C ASN A 2 -2.89 27.55 9.45
N GLY A 3 -1.56 27.59 9.39
CA GLY A 3 -0.78 26.67 8.58
C GLY A 3 -0.96 25.27 9.16
N ALA A 4 -1.49 24.33 8.35
CA ALA A 4 -1.47 22.92 8.71
C ALA A 4 -0.02 22.51 9.01
N ARG A 5 0.24 21.91 10.16
CA ARG A 5 1.57 21.39 10.49
C ARG A 5 1.91 20.30 9.50
N PRO A 6 3.09 20.30 8.87
CA PRO A 6 3.48 19.24 7.95
C PRO A 6 3.53 17.91 8.71
N HIS A 7 2.90 16.88 8.14
CA HIS A 7 3.00 15.52 8.65
C HIS A 7 4.18 14.81 7.99
N ILE A 8 5.21 14.52 8.77
CA ILE A 8 6.38 13.76 8.34
C ILE A 8 6.24 12.35 8.93
N ASN A 9 6.19 11.33 8.07
CA ASN A 9 6.19 9.93 8.50
C ASN A 9 7.57 9.35 8.25
N VAL A 10 8.19 8.81 9.29
CA VAL A 10 9.44 8.07 9.22
C VAL A 10 9.19 6.63 9.64
N ASN A 11 9.51 5.68 8.78
CA ASN A 11 9.50 4.27 9.12
C ASN A 11 10.85 3.90 9.73
N THR A 12 10.82 3.35 10.94
CA THR A 12 12.03 2.90 11.63
C THR A 12 11.73 1.67 12.47
N THR A 13 12.74 0.87 12.78
CA THR A 13 12.67 -0.17 13.80
C THR A 13 12.99 0.42 15.19
N ILE A 14 12.72 -0.35 16.25
CA ILE A 14 13.09 0.05 17.61
C ILE A 14 14.62 0.19 17.72
N GLU A 15 15.35 -0.72 17.12
CA GLU A 15 16.81 -0.75 17.06
C GLU A 15 17.34 0.47 16.28
N GLY A 16 16.70 0.82 15.16
CA GLY A 16 17.00 2.01 14.37
C GLY A 16 16.74 3.32 15.13
N LEU A 17 15.63 3.37 15.89
CA LEU A 17 15.33 4.53 16.76
C LEU A 17 16.36 4.67 17.89
N LYS A 18 16.81 3.55 18.47
CA LYS A 18 17.89 3.55 19.47
C LYS A 18 19.26 3.85 18.88
N GLY A 19 19.44 3.70 17.56
CA GLY A 19 20.71 3.89 16.88
C GLY A 19 21.68 2.70 17.03
N GLU A 20 21.15 1.49 17.22
CA GLU A 20 21.94 0.28 17.37
C GLU A 20 22.65 -0.07 16.05
N LEU A 21 23.89 -0.56 16.15
CA LEU A 21 24.68 -0.99 14.99
C LEU A 21 24.01 -2.20 14.31
N GLY A 22 23.95 -2.15 12.98
CA GLY A 22 23.30 -3.21 12.19
C GLY A 22 21.79 -3.10 12.08
N ALA A 23 21.17 -2.11 12.73
CA ALA A 23 19.74 -1.86 12.57
C ALA A 23 19.39 -1.48 11.14
N ALA A 24 18.20 -1.88 10.69
CA ALA A 24 17.69 -1.46 9.38
C ALA A 24 17.61 0.06 9.29
N ALA A 25 17.96 0.61 8.11
CA ALA A 25 17.90 2.04 7.87
C ALA A 25 16.47 2.58 8.09
N SER A 26 16.38 3.71 8.79
CA SER A 26 15.11 4.45 8.88
C SER A 26 14.83 5.14 7.56
N GLU A 27 13.58 5.19 7.13
CA GLU A 27 13.22 5.76 5.83
C GLU A 27 12.05 6.75 5.95
N LEU A 28 12.14 7.90 5.27
CA LEU A 28 11.01 8.81 5.05
C LEU A 28 9.98 8.21 4.09
N GLN A 29 10.50 7.56 3.05
CA GLN A 29 9.74 6.76 2.09
C GLN A 29 10.68 5.66 1.56
N PRO A 30 10.15 4.62 0.89
CA PRO A 30 10.99 3.57 0.34
C PRO A 30 12.15 4.11 -0.49
N GLY A 31 13.39 3.77 -0.10
CA GLY A 31 14.62 4.22 -0.77
C GLY A 31 15.13 5.60 -0.37
N MET A 32 14.53 6.26 0.62
CA MET A 32 15.01 7.54 1.14
C MET A 32 15.46 7.37 2.60
N PRO A 33 16.70 6.97 2.85
CA PRO A 33 17.20 6.70 4.20
C PRO A 33 17.36 7.99 5.02
N VAL A 34 17.14 7.87 6.32
CA VAL A 34 17.31 8.94 7.30
C VAL A 34 18.18 8.45 8.43
N SER A 35 19.10 9.29 8.90
CA SER A 35 19.98 8.92 10.01
C SER A 35 19.21 8.74 11.31
N SER A 36 19.66 7.80 12.17
CA SER A 36 19.07 7.56 13.49
C SER A 36 19.04 8.83 14.36
N LYS A 37 20.05 9.68 14.29
CA LYS A 37 20.07 10.97 15.00
C LYS A 37 18.95 11.90 14.56
N THR A 38 18.65 11.94 13.25
CA THR A 38 17.53 12.74 12.72
C THR A 38 16.20 12.17 13.19
N VAL A 39 16.05 10.84 13.18
CA VAL A 39 14.85 10.16 13.68
C VAL A 39 14.64 10.45 15.17
N GLN A 40 15.67 10.34 15.99
CA GLN A 40 15.61 10.65 17.41
C GLN A 40 15.20 12.10 17.67
N ARG A 41 15.77 13.04 16.91
CA ARG A 41 15.38 14.47 17.02
C ARG A 41 13.91 14.70 16.64
N LEU A 42 13.44 14.06 15.57
CA LEU A 42 12.03 14.16 15.17
C LEU A 42 11.08 13.50 16.16
N ALA A 43 11.52 12.44 16.83
CA ALA A 43 10.72 11.74 17.84
C ALA A 43 10.54 12.55 19.15
N CYS A 44 11.39 13.52 19.43
CA CYS A 44 11.25 14.37 20.64
C CYS A 44 9.97 15.19 20.63
N ASP A 45 9.51 15.68 19.46
CA ASP A 45 8.29 16.47 19.31
C ASP A 45 7.22 15.74 18.46
N GLY A 46 7.49 14.51 18.08
CA GLY A 46 6.65 13.72 17.18
C GLY A 46 5.67 12.81 17.92
N THR A 47 4.57 12.49 17.28
CA THR A 47 3.69 11.40 17.73
C THR A 47 4.24 10.07 17.24
N LEU A 48 4.58 9.17 18.16
CA LEU A 48 5.03 7.82 17.83
C LEU A 48 3.83 6.91 17.59
N ALA A 49 3.64 6.44 16.36
CA ALA A 49 2.68 5.40 16.04
C ALA A 49 3.42 4.08 15.90
N ARG A 50 3.15 3.12 16.79
CA ARG A 50 3.72 1.78 16.71
C ARG A 50 2.94 0.94 15.72
N ILE A 51 3.61 0.45 14.67
CA ILE A 51 3.09 -0.53 13.74
C ILE A 51 3.89 -1.81 14.00
N LEU A 52 3.28 -2.76 14.70
CA LEU A 52 3.89 -4.08 14.90
C LEU A 52 3.77 -4.86 13.59
N LYS A 53 4.88 -5.27 13.02
CA LYS A 53 4.94 -6.13 11.82
C LYS A 53 4.68 -7.62 12.13
N ALA A 54 4.51 -7.98 13.39
CA ALA A 54 4.09 -9.32 13.81
C ALA A 54 2.56 -9.37 13.90
N ASP A 55 1.99 -10.52 13.64
CA ASP A 55 0.58 -10.92 13.44
C ASP A 55 -0.52 -10.33 14.33
N SER A 56 -0.29 -9.28 15.12
CA SER A 56 -1.13 -8.93 16.25
C SER A 56 -1.76 -7.55 16.25
N VAL A 57 -1.73 -6.76 15.19
CA VAL A 57 -2.52 -5.51 15.15
C VAL A 57 -3.48 -5.55 13.98
N VAL A 58 -4.61 -6.13 14.27
CA VAL A 58 -5.81 -6.00 13.45
C VAL A 58 -6.39 -4.62 13.70
N VAL A 59 -6.12 -3.68 12.81
CA VAL A 59 -6.85 -2.40 12.78
C VAL A 59 -8.07 -2.60 11.88
N ASP A 60 -8.89 -3.57 12.28
CA ASP A 60 -10.09 -3.89 11.54
C ASP A 60 -11.26 -3.11 12.14
N VAL A 61 -11.96 -2.38 11.30
CA VAL A 61 -13.14 -1.60 11.67
C VAL A 61 -14.44 -2.22 11.11
N GLY A 62 -14.32 -3.35 10.43
CA GLY A 62 -15.46 -4.04 9.82
C GLY A 62 -16.25 -3.11 8.89
N ARG A 63 -17.53 -2.97 9.13
CA ARG A 63 -18.42 -2.07 8.38
C ARG A 63 -18.82 -0.81 9.16
N ALA A 64 -18.15 -0.47 10.25
CA ALA A 64 -18.44 0.74 11.01
C ALA A 64 -18.18 2.02 10.18
N THR A 65 -17.20 1.98 9.29
CA THR A 65 -16.91 3.09 8.37
C THR A 65 -16.37 2.59 7.04
N ARG A 66 -16.75 3.27 5.94
CA ARG A 66 -16.16 3.05 4.62
C ARG A 66 -14.77 3.69 4.51
N ALA A 67 -14.59 4.82 5.17
CA ALA A 67 -13.34 5.57 5.06
C ALA A 67 -12.21 4.79 5.74
N VAL A 68 -11.10 4.62 5.04
CA VAL A 68 -9.87 4.02 5.57
C VAL A 68 -9.24 5.00 6.54
N SER A 69 -9.09 4.59 7.78
CA SER A 69 -8.52 5.42 8.83
C SER A 69 -7.03 5.71 8.60
N PRO A 70 -6.49 6.81 9.16
CA PRO A 70 -5.05 7.07 9.10
C PRO A 70 -4.19 5.93 9.66
N ALA A 71 -4.69 5.21 10.66
CA ALA A 71 -4.00 4.05 11.23
C ALA A 71 -3.91 2.88 10.24
N GLN A 72 -5.01 2.56 9.56
CA GLN A 72 -5.05 1.54 8.51
C GLN A 72 -4.16 1.93 7.33
N TRP A 73 -4.16 3.20 6.94
CA TRP A 73 -3.30 3.68 5.87
C TRP A 73 -1.82 3.55 6.22
N ARG A 74 -1.44 3.88 7.47
CA ARG A 74 -0.07 3.63 7.96
C ARG A 74 0.29 2.14 7.93
N ALA A 75 -0.63 1.27 8.31
CA ALA A 75 -0.42 -0.17 8.27
C ALA A 75 -0.24 -0.69 6.82
N LEU A 76 -1.02 -0.20 5.86
CA LEU A 76 -0.83 -0.49 4.44
C LEU A 76 0.54 -0.03 3.94
N LYS A 77 0.97 1.18 4.29
CA LYS A 77 2.30 1.70 3.94
C LYS A 77 3.45 0.87 4.54
N ALA A 78 3.25 0.27 5.71
CA ALA A 78 4.25 -0.59 6.32
C ALA A 78 4.36 -1.97 5.62
N ARG A 79 3.27 -2.44 5.02
CA ARG A 79 3.19 -3.73 4.30
C ARG A 79 3.63 -3.64 2.84
N HIS A 80 3.44 -2.48 2.22
CA HIS A 80 3.67 -2.28 0.79
C HIS A 80 4.63 -1.12 0.54
N ARG A 81 5.61 -1.31 -0.32
CA ARG A 81 6.53 -0.25 -0.76
C ARG A 81 6.01 0.46 -2.02
N THR A 82 5.22 -0.25 -2.80
CA THR A 82 4.69 0.19 -4.10
C THR A 82 3.21 -0.15 -4.22
N CYS A 83 2.62 0.20 -5.35
CA CYS A 83 1.30 -0.27 -5.76
C CYS A 83 1.24 -1.80 -5.70
N ALA A 84 0.13 -2.36 -5.21
CA ALA A 84 -0.05 -3.80 -5.03
C ALA A 84 -0.29 -4.56 -6.34
N ALA A 85 -0.45 -3.88 -7.48
CA ALA A 85 -0.57 -4.54 -8.78
C ALA A 85 0.76 -5.18 -9.19
N PRO A 86 0.76 -6.44 -9.66
CA PRO A 86 1.97 -7.15 -10.06
C PRO A 86 2.78 -6.37 -11.10
N GLY A 87 4.10 -6.24 -10.86
CA GLY A 87 5.02 -5.54 -11.75
C GLY A 87 4.90 -4.02 -11.75
N CYS A 88 4.12 -3.42 -10.83
CA CYS A 88 4.01 -1.98 -10.71
C CYS A 88 5.02 -1.44 -9.69
N ASP A 89 5.87 -0.53 -10.13
CA ASP A 89 6.92 0.12 -9.34
C ASP A 89 6.51 1.47 -8.73
N ARG A 90 5.28 1.93 -8.97
CA ARG A 90 4.81 3.23 -8.46
C ARG A 90 4.83 3.27 -6.95
N PRO A 91 5.51 4.27 -6.35
CA PRO A 91 5.67 4.37 -4.90
C PRO A 91 4.33 4.38 -4.15
N ILE A 92 4.33 3.81 -2.95
CA ILE A 92 3.14 3.73 -2.08
C ILE A 92 2.47 5.10 -1.84
N ASN A 93 3.24 6.18 -1.82
CA ASN A 93 2.72 7.54 -1.64
C ASN A 93 1.88 8.04 -2.84
N TRP A 94 1.96 7.36 -3.99
CA TRP A 94 1.17 7.64 -5.18
C TRP A 94 -0.01 6.68 -5.32
N THR A 95 -0.40 6.04 -4.24
CA THR A 95 -1.49 5.07 -4.22
C THR A 95 -2.61 5.53 -3.30
N SER A 96 -3.79 4.97 -3.54
CA SER A 96 -4.96 5.11 -2.68
C SER A 96 -5.40 3.74 -2.19
N PRO A 97 -5.97 3.62 -0.98
CA PRO A 97 -6.50 2.36 -0.51
C PRO A 97 -7.73 1.95 -1.34
N HIS A 98 -7.78 0.69 -1.74
CA HIS A 98 -8.85 0.08 -2.52
C HIS A 98 -9.42 -1.12 -1.77
N HIS A 99 -10.75 -1.26 -1.72
CA HIS A 99 -11.42 -2.44 -1.17
C HIS A 99 -11.45 -3.55 -2.22
N VAL A 100 -10.83 -4.70 -1.95
CA VAL A 100 -10.83 -5.88 -2.84
C VAL A 100 -12.27 -6.35 -3.06
N GLU A 101 -13.01 -6.60 -1.99
CA GLU A 101 -14.45 -6.72 -2.01
C GLU A 101 -15.06 -5.33 -1.80
N PHE A 102 -15.81 -4.84 -2.79
CA PHE A 102 -16.35 -3.50 -2.77
C PHE A 102 -17.25 -3.25 -1.58
N TRP A 103 -17.09 -2.12 -0.92
CA TRP A 103 -17.95 -1.71 0.19
C TRP A 103 -19.45 -1.82 -0.13
N GLY A 104 -19.85 -1.40 -1.31
CA GLY A 104 -21.24 -1.48 -1.79
C GLY A 104 -21.76 -2.90 -1.97
N ARG A 105 -20.90 -3.91 -1.96
CA ARG A 105 -21.23 -5.34 -2.08
C ARG A 105 -21.04 -6.10 -0.76
N GLY A 106 -20.87 -5.42 0.34
CA GLY A 106 -20.70 -6.05 1.65
C GLY A 106 -19.27 -6.06 2.19
N GLY A 107 -18.30 -5.65 1.38
CA GLY A 107 -16.89 -5.62 1.78
C GLY A 107 -16.63 -4.78 3.03
N LYS A 108 -15.75 -5.25 3.89
CA LYS A 108 -15.36 -4.60 5.14
C LYS A 108 -14.14 -3.70 4.91
N SER A 109 -13.98 -2.68 5.75
CA SER A 109 -12.75 -1.87 5.76
C SER A 109 -11.67 -2.48 6.65
N ASP A 110 -11.47 -3.78 6.58
CA ASP A 110 -10.43 -4.50 7.27
C ASP A 110 -9.14 -4.50 6.44
N LEU A 111 -7.98 -4.51 7.08
CA LEU A 111 -6.68 -4.48 6.39
C LEU A 111 -6.50 -5.63 5.39
N GLN A 112 -7.15 -6.76 5.64
CA GLN A 112 -7.13 -7.90 4.73
C GLN A 112 -7.90 -7.64 3.44
N ASN A 113 -8.90 -6.75 3.47
CA ASN A 113 -9.70 -6.36 2.33
C ASN A 113 -9.21 -5.07 1.66
N LEU A 114 -8.10 -4.50 2.11
CA LEU A 114 -7.56 -3.25 1.59
C LEU A 114 -6.24 -3.47 0.83
N LEU A 115 -6.11 -2.82 -0.33
CA LEU A 115 -4.89 -2.81 -1.14
C LEU A 115 -4.53 -1.38 -1.54
N PRO A 116 -3.24 -1.01 -1.55
CA PRO A 116 -2.80 0.25 -2.12
C PRO A 116 -2.71 0.14 -3.65
N LEU A 117 -3.53 0.86 -4.37
CA LEU A 117 -3.48 0.92 -5.84
C LEU A 117 -3.13 2.33 -6.32
N CYS A 118 -2.21 2.43 -7.30
CA CYS A 118 -1.96 3.68 -7.98
C CYS A 118 -3.17 4.08 -8.85
N TYR A 119 -3.24 5.35 -9.23
CA TYR A 119 -4.34 5.88 -10.02
C TYR A 119 -4.69 5.03 -11.25
N PHE A 120 -3.68 4.58 -11.99
CA PHE A 120 -3.88 3.75 -13.18
C PHE A 120 -4.54 2.41 -12.85
N HIS A 121 -3.99 1.64 -11.89
CA HIS A 121 -4.54 0.34 -11.52
C HIS A 121 -5.87 0.46 -10.78
N HIS A 122 -6.09 1.54 -10.03
CA HIS A 122 -7.37 1.82 -9.40
C HIS A 122 -8.48 2.03 -10.45
N ARG A 123 -8.17 2.76 -11.53
CA ARG A 123 -9.10 2.91 -12.67
C ARG A 123 -9.33 1.63 -13.43
N LEU A 124 -8.32 0.81 -13.66
CA LEU A 124 -8.49 -0.49 -14.30
C LEU A 124 -9.51 -1.37 -13.56
N VAL A 125 -9.48 -1.36 -12.24
CA VAL A 125 -10.42 -2.16 -11.42
C VAL A 125 -11.83 -1.54 -11.43
N HIS A 126 -11.96 -0.21 -11.38
CA HIS A 126 -13.27 0.44 -11.31
C HIS A 126 -13.94 0.67 -12.67
N GLU A 127 -13.15 0.95 -13.71
CA GLU A 127 -13.65 1.38 -15.02
C GLU A 127 -13.25 0.41 -16.16
N GLY A 128 -12.24 -0.42 -15.92
CA GLY A 128 -11.66 -1.31 -16.94
C GLY A 128 -12.10 -2.77 -16.82
N ASP A 129 -13.09 -3.08 -15.99
CA ASP A 129 -13.59 -4.45 -15.73
C ASP A 129 -12.50 -5.44 -15.26
N TRP A 130 -11.42 -4.93 -14.65
CA TRP A 130 -10.43 -5.79 -14.01
C TRP A 130 -10.93 -6.26 -12.65
N HIS A 131 -10.68 -7.51 -12.34
CA HIS A 131 -11.02 -8.10 -11.05
C HIS A 131 -9.76 -8.34 -10.22
N VAL A 132 -9.84 -8.02 -8.94
CA VAL A 132 -8.81 -8.37 -7.96
C VAL A 132 -9.38 -9.46 -7.06
N ILE A 133 -8.69 -10.58 -6.99
CA ILE A 133 -9.09 -11.71 -6.15
C ILE A 133 -7.92 -12.13 -5.26
N ARG A 134 -8.25 -12.65 -4.09
CA ARG A 134 -7.25 -13.28 -3.22
C ARG A 134 -6.88 -14.65 -3.78
N ALA A 135 -5.58 -14.95 -3.86
CA ALA A 135 -5.05 -16.23 -4.31
C ALA A 135 -3.91 -16.66 -3.38
N GLY A 136 -4.23 -17.54 -2.41
CA GLY A 136 -3.29 -17.87 -1.33
C GLY A 136 -2.95 -16.64 -0.49
N GLU A 137 -1.66 -16.42 -0.24
CA GLU A 137 -1.17 -15.25 0.50
C GLU A 137 -1.08 -13.98 -0.35
N GLY A 138 -1.30 -14.07 -1.67
CA GLY A 138 -1.18 -12.96 -2.61
C GLY A 138 -2.51 -12.51 -3.21
N MET A 139 -2.40 -11.55 -4.12
CA MET A 139 -3.51 -11.02 -4.90
C MET A 139 -3.27 -11.24 -6.39
N ARG A 140 -4.32 -11.63 -7.11
CA ARG A 140 -4.28 -11.77 -8.56
C ARG A 140 -5.16 -10.71 -9.21
N PHE A 141 -4.63 -10.09 -10.25
CA PHE A 141 -5.33 -9.14 -11.10
C PHE A 141 -5.74 -9.87 -12.38
N ILE A 142 -7.04 -9.97 -12.59
CA ILE A 142 -7.64 -10.69 -13.72
C ILE A 142 -8.17 -9.64 -14.70
N PRO A 143 -7.60 -9.59 -15.92
CA PRO A 143 -8.09 -8.68 -16.95
C PRO A 143 -9.46 -9.14 -17.49
N PRO A 144 -10.26 -8.24 -18.07
CA PRO A 144 -11.51 -8.61 -18.73
C PRO A 144 -11.23 -9.53 -19.93
N GLU A 145 -12.18 -10.40 -20.25
CA GLU A 145 -12.05 -11.41 -21.31
C GLU A 145 -11.64 -10.81 -22.67
N ARG A 146 -12.21 -9.66 -23.04
CA ARG A 146 -11.85 -8.93 -24.27
C ARG A 146 -10.37 -8.50 -24.31
N ALA A 147 -9.74 -8.23 -23.17
CA ALA A 147 -8.31 -7.88 -23.13
C ALA A 147 -7.42 -9.11 -23.34
N MET A 148 -7.89 -10.30 -22.97
CA MET A 148 -7.20 -11.56 -23.26
C MET A 148 -7.27 -11.91 -24.77
N LEU A 149 -8.38 -11.65 -25.42
CA LEU A 149 -8.55 -11.89 -26.86
C LEU A 149 -7.63 -11.00 -27.71
N THR A 150 -7.48 -9.73 -27.34
CA THR A 150 -6.56 -8.82 -28.06
C THR A 150 -5.10 -9.23 -27.90
N ARG A 151 -4.69 -9.74 -26.74
CA ARG A 151 -3.33 -10.25 -26.51
C ARG A 151 -3.00 -11.47 -27.39
N ARG A 152 -3.93 -12.40 -27.58
CA ARG A 152 -3.79 -13.53 -28.49
C ARG A 152 -3.61 -13.07 -29.94
N ARG A 153 -4.41 -12.10 -30.39
CA ARG A 153 -4.33 -11.54 -31.76
C ARG A 153 -3.01 -10.80 -32.06
N TRP A 154 -2.34 -10.22 -31.04
CA TRP A 154 -1.04 -9.55 -31.20
C TRP A 154 0.14 -10.53 -31.12
N GLY A 155 0.03 -11.59 -30.34
CA GLY A 155 1.04 -12.65 -30.24
C GLY A 155 1.23 -13.43 -31.54
N GLU A 156 0.13 -13.73 -32.25
CA GLU A 156 0.15 -14.51 -33.48
C GLU A 156 0.69 -13.75 -34.70
N ARG A 157 0.69 -12.41 -34.69
CA ARG A 157 1.17 -11.59 -35.83
C ARG A 157 2.67 -11.29 -35.80
N ARG A 158 3.41 -11.68 -34.79
CA ARG A 158 4.84 -11.36 -34.65
C ARG A 158 5.79 -12.41 -35.27
N TRP A 159 5.28 -13.51 -35.74
CA TRP A 159 6.13 -14.62 -36.24
C TRP A 159 5.76 -15.14 -37.64
N ALA A 160 5.08 -14.33 -38.45
CA ALA A 160 4.88 -14.58 -39.85
C ALA A 160 5.65 -13.54 -40.68
N ALA A 161 6.98 -13.66 -40.68
CA ALA A 161 7.90 -13.04 -41.64
C ALA A 161 9.20 -13.86 -41.65
#